data_fe530dc65e227c5f029331471c0bd1ce
#
_entry.id   fe530dc65e227c5f029331471c0bd1ce
#
_cell.length_a   1.000
_cell.length_b   1.000
_cell.length_c   1.000
_cell.angle_alpha   90.00
_cell.angle_beta   90.00
_cell.angle_gamma   90.00
#
_symmetry.space_group_name_H-M   'P 1'
#
loop_
_entity.id
_entity.type
_entity.pdbx_description
1 polymer ?
#
loop_
_entity_poly.entity_id
_entity_poly.type
_entity_poly.pdbx_seq_one_letter_code
_entity_poly.pdbx_strand_id
1 'polypeptide(L)'
;MQQTTKQFIPAVNFHLWEPCNMRCKFCFATFQDVKQSILPKGHLLREQAIQVVQQLADFGFQKITFAGGEPTLCKWLPDLIATAKDAGMTTMIVSNGSRLTDEFLEINKNKLDWVAISIDSLNAETNLTTGRAIAGKRPLQIEYYKSLADRVKQFGYGLKINTVVNRYNFNPNFAVE
;
A
#
# COMPACT_ATOMS: atom_id res chain seq x y z
N MET A 1 16.68 -35.33 8.81
CA MET A 1 15.79 -34.15 8.95
C MET A 1 16.61 -32.92 8.61
N GLN A 2 16.43 -32.34 7.43
CA GLN A 2 17.06 -31.08 7.06
C GLN A 2 16.32 -29.99 7.83
N GLN A 3 17.00 -29.33 8.77
CA GLN A 3 16.53 -28.10 9.37
C GLN A 3 16.52 -27.03 8.26
N THR A 4 15.34 -26.70 7.74
CA THR A 4 15.16 -25.49 6.94
C THR A 4 15.38 -24.30 7.86
N THR A 5 16.57 -23.73 7.85
CA THR A 5 16.85 -22.45 8.47
C THR A 5 15.91 -21.43 7.82
N LYS A 6 14.92 -20.94 8.57
CA LYS A 6 14.07 -19.83 8.11
C LYS A 6 14.98 -18.65 7.81
N GLN A 7 15.18 -18.35 6.55
CA GLN A 7 15.97 -17.18 6.15
C GLN A 7 15.19 -15.92 6.57
N PHE A 8 15.79 -15.12 7.44
CA PHE A 8 15.24 -13.82 7.80
C PHE A 8 15.45 -12.86 6.62
N ILE A 9 14.35 -12.28 6.11
CA ILE A 9 14.39 -11.27 5.05
C ILE A 9 14.14 -9.92 5.70
N PRO A 10 15.17 -9.04 5.85
CA PRO A 10 14.97 -7.71 6.39
C PRO A 10 14.00 -6.92 5.51
N ALA A 11 12.86 -6.53 6.08
CA ALA A 11 11.82 -5.82 5.36
C ALA A 11 11.39 -4.58 6.12
N VAL A 12 11.04 -3.51 5.41
CA VAL A 12 10.60 -2.25 5.97
C VAL A 12 9.32 -1.75 5.28
N ASN A 13 8.43 -1.13 6.07
CA ASN A 13 7.32 -0.35 5.56
C ASN A 13 7.68 1.12 5.63
N PHE A 14 7.69 1.79 4.47
CA PHE A 14 7.95 3.20 4.37
C PHE A 14 6.64 3.97 4.16
N HIS A 15 6.13 4.59 5.23
CA HIS A 15 4.99 5.49 5.20
C HIS A 15 5.43 6.86 4.71
N LEU A 16 5.41 7.06 3.39
CA LEU A 16 6.07 8.20 2.75
C LEU A 16 5.32 9.54 2.90
N TRP A 17 4.00 9.51 3.15
CA TRP A 17 3.24 10.74 3.37
C TRP A 17 1.83 10.46 3.93
N GLU A 18 1.14 11.51 4.41
CA GLU A 18 -0.18 11.42 5.02
C GLU A 18 -1.39 11.54 4.06
N PRO A 19 -1.32 12.33 2.96
CA PRO A 19 -2.49 12.54 2.12
C PRO A 19 -3.12 11.23 1.64
N CYS A 20 -4.44 11.14 1.81
CA CYS A 20 -5.24 10.04 1.32
C CYS A 20 -6.56 10.58 0.77
N ASN A 21 -7.06 9.97 -0.29
CA ASN A 21 -8.35 10.31 -0.88
C ASN A 21 -9.52 9.53 -0.29
N MET A 22 -9.27 8.64 0.68
CA MET A 22 -10.30 7.98 1.48
C MET A 22 -10.25 8.43 2.95
N ARG A 23 -11.29 8.09 3.73
CA ARG A 23 -11.44 8.51 5.14
C ARG A 23 -11.83 7.33 6.02
N CYS A 24 -11.06 6.24 5.93
CA CYS A 24 -11.33 5.01 6.68
C CYS A 24 -11.26 5.26 8.19
N LYS A 25 -12.34 4.93 8.91
CA LYS A 25 -12.47 5.16 10.36
C LYS A 25 -11.52 4.31 11.21
N PHE A 26 -11.06 3.19 10.66
CA PHE A 26 -10.13 2.25 11.30
C PHE A 26 -8.68 2.43 10.83
N CYS A 27 -8.37 3.52 10.13
CA CYS A 27 -7.04 3.74 9.57
C CYS A 27 -6.02 4.03 10.67
N PHE A 28 -5.08 3.12 10.88
CA PHE A 28 -3.98 3.32 11.84
C PHE A 28 -2.93 4.34 11.34
N ALA A 29 -2.82 4.55 10.03
CA ALA A 29 -1.85 5.48 9.43
C ALA A 29 -2.23 6.95 9.60
N THR A 30 -3.30 7.27 10.31
CA THR A 30 -3.64 8.66 10.61
C THR A 30 -2.77 9.25 11.72
N PHE A 31 -2.23 8.41 12.61
CA PHE A 31 -1.37 8.80 13.74
C PHE A 31 -1.88 10.02 14.54
N GLN A 32 -3.19 10.20 14.63
CA GLN A 32 -3.79 11.44 15.16
C GLN A 32 -3.36 11.72 16.61
N ASP A 33 -3.17 10.65 17.40
CA ASP A 33 -2.81 10.77 18.82
C ASP A 33 -1.37 11.25 19.04
N VAL A 34 -0.47 11.03 18.08
CA VAL A 34 0.95 11.41 18.17
C VAL A 34 1.35 12.59 17.29
N LYS A 35 0.50 12.96 16.31
CA LYS A 35 0.77 14.06 15.36
C LYS A 35 1.08 15.41 16.00
N GLN A 36 0.42 15.71 17.11
CA GLN A 36 0.53 17.03 17.72
C GLN A 36 1.71 17.17 18.67
N SER A 37 2.27 16.07 19.15
CA SER A 37 3.24 16.07 20.23
C SER A 37 4.63 15.50 19.86
N ILE A 38 4.70 14.58 18.91
CA ILE A 38 5.95 13.82 18.65
C ILE A 38 6.39 13.93 17.19
N LEU A 39 5.47 13.86 16.23
CA LEU A 39 5.84 13.86 14.81
C LEU A 39 6.00 15.27 14.25
N PRO A 40 7.09 15.55 13.51
CA PRO A 40 7.21 16.79 12.77
C PRO A 40 6.09 16.89 11.72
N LYS A 41 5.65 18.13 11.45
CA LYS A 41 4.64 18.38 10.41
C LYS A 41 5.24 18.19 9.02
N GLY A 42 4.44 17.63 8.11
CA GLY A 42 4.79 17.50 6.70
C GLY A 42 5.24 16.08 6.32
N HIS A 43 5.99 16.03 5.24
CA HIS A 43 6.56 14.81 4.68
C HIS A 43 7.94 15.12 4.09
N LEU A 44 8.73 14.10 3.83
CA LEU A 44 10.04 14.25 3.21
C LEU A 44 9.91 14.84 1.80
N LEU A 45 10.84 15.70 1.43
CA LEU A 45 11.00 16.11 0.05
C LEU A 45 11.47 14.91 -0.79
N ARG A 46 11.29 14.99 -2.11
CA ARG A 46 11.65 13.91 -3.05
C ARG A 46 13.07 13.42 -2.83
N GLU A 47 14.04 14.32 -2.77
CA GLU A 47 15.47 14.01 -2.63
C GLU A 47 15.78 13.35 -1.28
N GLN A 48 15.16 13.83 -0.22
CA GLN A 48 15.29 13.24 1.12
C GLN A 48 14.71 11.81 1.16
N ALA A 49 13.54 11.61 0.54
CA ALA A 49 12.92 10.29 0.48
C ALA A 49 13.77 9.28 -0.33
N ILE A 50 14.40 9.73 -1.43
CA ILE A 50 15.35 8.93 -2.20
C ILE A 50 16.57 8.55 -1.34
N GLN A 51 17.14 9.51 -0.60
CA GLN A 51 18.26 9.24 0.30
C GLN A 51 17.90 8.21 1.37
N VAL A 52 16.70 8.28 1.95
CA VAL A 52 16.23 7.28 2.92
C VAL A 52 16.16 5.90 2.29
N VAL A 53 15.62 5.78 1.06
CA VAL A 53 15.56 4.47 0.37
C VAL A 53 16.95 3.90 0.12
N GLN A 54 17.92 4.72 -0.29
CA GLN A 54 19.31 4.31 -0.49
C GLN A 54 19.95 3.85 0.82
N GLN A 55 19.78 4.61 1.89
CA GLN A 55 20.29 4.23 3.21
C GLN A 55 19.71 2.91 3.71
N LEU A 56 18.40 2.68 3.50
CA LEU A 56 17.77 1.41 3.87
C LEU A 56 18.38 0.22 3.09
N ALA A 57 18.66 0.40 1.80
CA ALA A 57 19.33 -0.62 1.00
C ALA A 57 20.76 -0.86 1.50
N ASP A 58 21.53 0.20 1.80
CA ASP A 58 22.90 0.12 2.32
C ASP A 58 22.95 -0.58 3.69
N PHE A 59 21.91 -0.42 4.52
CA PHE A 59 21.74 -1.14 5.78
C PHE A 59 21.39 -2.63 5.61
N GLY A 60 21.15 -3.09 4.37
CA GLY A 60 20.87 -4.48 4.06
C GLY A 60 19.39 -4.86 4.08
N PHE A 61 18.46 -3.89 4.05
CA PHE A 61 17.05 -4.20 3.83
C PHE A 61 16.85 -4.76 2.42
N GLN A 62 16.19 -5.92 2.33
CA GLN A 62 15.96 -6.64 1.08
C GLN A 62 14.58 -6.42 0.49
N LYS A 63 13.67 -5.87 1.28
CA LYS A 63 12.30 -5.59 0.85
C LYS A 63 11.82 -4.26 1.40
N ILE A 64 11.22 -3.46 0.53
CA ILE A 64 10.56 -2.21 0.91
C ILE A 64 9.10 -2.21 0.47
N THR A 65 8.22 -1.77 1.37
CA THR A 65 6.80 -1.57 1.09
C THR A 65 6.48 -0.09 1.21
N PHE A 66 6.13 0.53 0.11
CA PHE A 66 5.66 1.91 0.09
C PHE A 66 4.19 1.97 0.50
N ALA A 67 3.93 2.70 1.56
CA ALA A 67 2.62 2.93 2.15
C ALA A 67 2.48 4.42 2.54
N GLY A 68 1.51 4.73 3.37
CA GLY A 68 1.27 6.08 3.88
C GLY A 68 -0.21 6.33 4.01
N GLY A 69 -0.70 7.50 3.60
CA GLY A 69 -2.10 7.71 3.29
C GLY A 69 -2.48 6.90 2.05
N GLU A 70 -2.43 7.52 0.88
CA GLU A 70 -2.49 6.79 -0.40
C GLU A 70 -1.20 7.07 -1.19
N PRO A 71 -0.30 6.08 -1.34
CA PRO A 71 1.01 6.30 -1.95
C PRO A 71 0.93 6.74 -3.42
N THR A 72 -0.09 6.30 -4.17
CA THR A 72 -0.27 6.68 -5.59
C THR A 72 -0.63 8.16 -5.80
N LEU A 73 -0.92 8.91 -4.74
CA LEU A 73 -1.05 10.36 -4.81
C LEU A 73 0.31 11.07 -4.78
N CYS A 74 1.37 10.38 -4.36
CA CYS A 74 2.71 10.92 -4.29
C CYS A 74 3.36 10.94 -5.69
N LYS A 75 3.64 12.13 -6.18
CA LYS A 75 4.15 12.32 -7.56
C LYS A 75 5.51 11.67 -7.81
N TRP A 76 6.33 11.53 -6.77
CA TRP A 76 7.67 10.93 -6.86
C TRP A 76 7.72 9.46 -6.41
N LEU A 77 6.57 8.82 -6.18
CA LEU A 77 6.53 7.40 -5.87
C LEU A 77 7.25 6.53 -6.91
N PRO A 78 7.09 6.76 -8.24
CA PRO A 78 7.82 5.99 -9.26
C PRO A 78 9.35 6.09 -9.12
N ASP A 79 9.86 7.25 -8.72
CA ASP A 79 11.30 7.44 -8.50
C ASP A 79 11.80 6.61 -7.30
N LEU A 80 11.02 6.57 -6.22
CA LEU A 80 11.35 5.76 -5.04
C LEU A 80 11.32 4.27 -5.35
N ILE A 81 10.32 3.82 -6.12
CA ILE A 81 10.22 2.43 -6.57
C ILE A 81 11.45 2.07 -7.43
N ALA A 82 11.82 2.94 -8.37
CA ALA A 82 12.99 2.75 -9.21
C ALA A 82 14.27 2.68 -8.37
N THR A 83 14.49 3.65 -7.48
CA THR A 83 15.66 3.70 -6.59
C THR A 83 15.79 2.41 -5.77
N ALA A 84 14.70 1.93 -5.17
CA ALA A 84 14.71 0.70 -4.39
C ALA A 84 15.03 -0.53 -5.25
N LYS A 85 14.44 -0.59 -6.45
CA LYS A 85 14.68 -1.70 -7.38
C LYS A 85 16.10 -1.73 -7.90
N ASP A 86 16.65 -0.58 -8.26
CA ASP A 86 18.04 -0.44 -8.74
C ASP A 86 19.05 -0.80 -7.63
N ALA A 87 18.67 -0.58 -6.36
CA ALA A 87 19.43 -1.04 -5.20
C ALA A 87 19.23 -2.53 -4.84
N GLY A 88 18.52 -3.31 -5.69
CA GLY A 88 18.33 -4.75 -5.53
C GLY A 88 17.21 -5.16 -4.56
N MET A 89 16.40 -4.24 -4.07
CA MET A 89 15.31 -4.55 -3.14
C MET A 89 14.09 -5.14 -3.86
N THR A 90 13.38 -6.02 -3.20
CA THR A 90 11.99 -6.37 -3.58
C THR A 90 11.07 -5.22 -3.22
N THR A 91 10.30 -4.73 -4.19
CA THR A 91 9.45 -3.56 -4.05
C THR A 91 7.97 -3.92 -3.96
N MET A 92 7.24 -3.28 -3.06
CA MET A 92 5.80 -3.44 -2.91
C MET A 92 5.14 -2.10 -2.63
N ILE A 93 3.91 -1.91 -3.11
CA ILE A 93 3.03 -0.83 -2.66
C ILE A 93 1.82 -1.39 -1.92
N VAL A 94 1.30 -0.61 -0.96
CA VAL A 94 -0.01 -0.85 -0.34
C VAL A 94 -0.90 0.32 -0.69
N SER A 95 -1.94 0.06 -1.50
CA SER A 95 -2.82 1.07 -2.06
C SER A 95 -4.29 0.75 -1.78
N ASN A 96 -5.13 1.76 -1.70
CA ASN A 96 -6.58 1.60 -1.71
C ASN A 96 -7.14 1.26 -3.10
N GLY A 97 -6.30 1.21 -4.13
CA GLY A 97 -6.62 0.82 -5.49
C GLY A 97 -7.23 1.91 -6.38
N SER A 98 -7.69 3.02 -5.80
CA SER A 98 -8.48 4.03 -6.54
C SER A 98 -7.73 4.76 -7.66
N ARG A 99 -6.41 4.70 -7.67
CA ARG A 99 -5.54 5.36 -8.65
C ARG A 99 -4.50 4.42 -9.28
N LEU A 100 -4.70 3.13 -9.19
CA LEU A 100 -3.91 2.13 -9.92
C LEU A 100 -4.38 2.07 -11.38
N THR A 101 -4.05 3.11 -12.14
CA THR A 101 -4.35 3.19 -13.58
C THR A 101 -3.39 2.34 -14.39
N ASP A 102 -3.74 2.03 -15.64
CA ASP A 102 -2.84 1.30 -16.55
C ASP A 102 -1.54 2.09 -16.80
N GLU A 103 -1.63 3.42 -16.86
CA GLU A 103 -0.46 4.30 -16.94
C GLU A 103 0.47 4.11 -15.73
N PHE A 104 -0.07 4.10 -14.50
CA PHE A 104 0.73 3.84 -13.30
C PHE A 104 1.38 2.46 -13.34
N LEU A 105 0.63 1.44 -13.75
CA LEU A 105 1.14 0.07 -13.84
C LEU A 105 2.23 -0.02 -14.93
N GLU A 106 2.05 0.61 -16.09
CA GLU A 106 3.07 0.57 -17.16
C GLU A 106 4.37 1.30 -16.78
N ILE A 107 4.27 2.50 -16.17
CA ILE A 107 5.45 3.28 -15.73
C ILE A 107 6.31 2.50 -14.73
N ASN A 108 5.69 1.69 -13.87
CA ASN A 108 6.39 0.94 -12.83
C ASN A 108 6.71 -0.50 -13.24
N LYS A 109 6.44 -0.89 -14.49
CA LYS A 109 6.73 -2.24 -15.01
C LYS A 109 8.22 -2.56 -14.85
N ASN A 110 8.50 -3.79 -14.43
CA ASN A 110 9.85 -4.29 -14.11
C ASN A 110 10.57 -3.60 -12.92
N LYS A 111 9.92 -2.63 -12.26
CA LYS A 111 10.46 -1.93 -11.09
C LYS A 111 9.68 -2.24 -9.82
N LEU A 112 8.36 -2.41 -9.94
CA LEU A 112 7.48 -2.81 -8.85
C LEU A 112 7.25 -4.32 -8.94
N ASP A 113 7.45 -5.05 -7.84
CA ASP A 113 7.26 -6.51 -7.81
C ASP A 113 5.85 -6.88 -7.34
N TRP A 114 5.31 -6.15 -6.36
CA TRP A 114 4.05 -6.49 -5.71
C TRP A 114 3.12 -5.31 -5.56
N VAL A 115 1.84 -5.55 -5.81
CA VAL A 115 0.75 -4.63 -5.53
C VAL A 115 -0.15 -5.25 -4.46
N ALA A 116 -0.22 -4.62 -3.29
CA ALA A 116 -1.16 -4.97 -2.24
C ALA A 116 -2.37 -4.02 -2.31
N ILE A 117 -3.55 -4.57 -2.59
CA ILE A 117 -4.80 -3.80 -2.65
C ILE A 117 -5.52 -3.95 -1.31
N SER A 118 -5.90 -2.83 -0.71
CA SER A 118 -6.66 -2.79 0.53
C SER A 118 -8.15 -2.95 0.23
N ILE A 119 -8.72 -4.12 0.52
CA ILE A 119 -10.14 -4.46 0.33
C ILE A 119 -10.67 -4.99 1.65
N ASP A 120 -11.52 -4.21 2.33
CA ASP A 120 -12.06 -4.59 3.63
C ASP A 120 -13.46 -5.21 3.53
N SER A 121 -14.18 -4.91 2.47
CA SER A 121 -15.48 -5.50 2.14
C SER A 121 -15.76 -5.38 0.65
N LEU A 122 -16.48 -6.36 0.12
CA LEU A 122 -17.03 -6.30 -1.25
C LEU A 122 -18.41 -5.60 -1.27
N ASN A 123 -18.97 -5.32 -0.10
CA ASN A 123 -20.24 -4.58 0.02
C ASN A 123 -19.98 -3.08 0.04
N ALA A 124 -20.57 -2.35 -0.92
CA ALA A 124 -20.39 -0.91 -1.06
C ALA A 124 -20.93 -0.10 0.13
N GLU A 125 -22.02 -0.54 0.76
CA GLU A 125 -22.60 0.12 1.94
C GLU A 125 -21.68 -0.03 3.15
N THR A 126 -21.10 -1.21 3.37
CA THR A 126 -20.09 -1.44 4.42
C THR A 126 -18.88 -0.56 4.18
N ASN A 127 -18.38 -0.46 2.95
CA ASN A 127 -17.26 0.43 2.61
C ASN A 127 -17.60 1.90 2.84
N LEU A 128 -18.83 2.34 2.52
CA LEU A 128 -19.27 3.71 2.81
C LEU A 128 -19.33 3.97 4.31
N THR A 129 -19.93 3.06 5.07
CA THR A 129 -20.07 3.17 6.53
C THR A 129 -18.71 3.24 7.24
N THR A 130 -17.75 2.46 6.77
CA THR A 130 -16.39 2.43 7.34
C THR A 130 -15.49 3.55 6.82
N GLY A 131 -15.95 4.35 5.82
CA GLY A 131 -15.17 5.42 5.20
C GLY A 131 -14.15 4.93 4.15
N ARG A 132 -14.19 3.63 3.76
CA ARG A 132 -13.45 3.08 2.63
C ARG A 132 -14.10 3.55 1.32
N ALA A 133 -14.14 4.87 1.14
CA ALA A 133 -14.80 5.52 0.02
C ALA A 133 -14.04 6.78 -0.39
N ILE A 134 -13.94 7.06 -1.68
CA ILE A 134 -13.31 8.25 -2.23
C ILE A 134 -14.07 9.49 -1.74
N ALA A 135 -13.34 10.43 -1.13
CA ALA A 135 -13.88 11.62 -0.48
C ALA A 135 -14.96 11.29 0.58
N GLY A 136 -14.98 10.07 1.14
CA GLY A 136 -15.96 9.58 2.09
C GLY A 136 -17.36 9.33 1.50
N LYS A 137 -17.52 9.37 0.19
CA LYS A 137 -18.84 9.34 -0.48
C LYS A 137 -18.97 8.29 -1.60
N ARG A 138 -17.87 7.91 -2.25
CA ARG A 138 -17.87 7.02 -3.42
C ARG A 138 -17.06 5.76 -3.13
N PRO A 139 -17.69 4.68 -2.65
CA PRO A 139 -17.03 3.39 -2.47
C PRO A 139 -16.68 2.79 -3.82
N LEU A 140 -15.58 2.06 -3.89
CA LEU A 140 -15.25 1.26 -5.07
C LEU A 140 -16.15 0.03 -5.09
N GLN A 141 -16.66 -0.31 -6.27
CA GLN A 141 -17.56 -1.45 -6.49
C GLN A 141 -16.77 -2.75 -6.65
N ILE A 142 -17.41 -3.88 -6.43
CA ILE A 142 -16.79 -5.21 -6.56
C ILE A 142 -16.21 -5.43 -7.96
N GLU A 143 -16.92 -4.99 -9.00
CA GLU A 143 -16.51 -5.13 -10.41
C GLU A 143 -15.20 -4.38 -10.67
N TYR A 144 -15.04 -3.20 -10.03
CA TYR A 144 -13.80 -2.44 -10.11
C TYR A 144 -12.62 -3.21 -9.47
N TYR A 145 -12.83 -3.79 -8.28
CA TYR A 145 -11.78 -4.56 -7.61
C TYR A 145 -11.39 -5.82 -8.40
N LYS A 146 -12.37 -6.52 -8.98
CA LYS A 146 -12.11 -7.66 -9.86
C LYS A 146 -11.29 -7.24 -11.08
N SER A 147 -11.75 -6.22 -11.82
CA SER A 147 -11.02 -5.68 -12.97
C SER A 147 -9.62 -5.21 -12.60
N LEU A 148 -9.45 -4.55 -11.46
CA LEU A 148 -8.13 -4.11 -10.99
C LEU A 148 -7.21 -5.29 -10.68
N ALA A 149 -7.72 -6.34 -10.03
CA ALA A 149 -6.94 -7.54 -9.73
C ALA A 149 -6.46 -8.24 -11.01
N ASP A 150 -7.33 -8.33 -12.02
CA ASP A 150 -6.97 -8.91 -13.31
C ASP A 150 -5.92 -8.06 -14.04
N ARG A 151 -6.06 -6.75 -14.06
CA ARG A 151 -5.06 -5.84 -14.65
C ARG A 151 -3.70 -5.95 -13.95
N VAL A 152 -3.66 -5.94 -12.62
CA VAL A 152 -2.43 -6.11 -11.85
C VAL A 152 -1.71 -7.40 -12.26
N LYS A 153 -2.43 -8.51 -12.42
CA LYS A 153 -1.87 -9.78 -12.88
C LYS A 153 -1.42 -9.73 -14.34
N GLN A 154 -2.21 -9.11 -15.23
CA GLN A 154 -1.87 -8.97 -16.65
C GLN A 154 -0.59 -8.17 -16.86
N PHE A 155 -0.31 -7.17 -16.02
CA PHE A 155 0.94 -6.42 -16.03
C PHE A 155 2.12 -7.21 -15.43
N GLY A 156 1.89 -8.41 -14.89
CA GLY A 156 2.93 -9.31 -14.34
C GLY A 156 3.29 -9.05 -12.89
N TYR A 157 2.52 -8.26 -12.16
CA TYR A 157 2.77 -8.01 -10.74
C TYR A 157 2.30 -9.15 -9.83
N GLY A 158 3.02 -9.37 -8.75
CA GLY A 158 2.49 -10.13 -7.62
C GLY A 158 1.29 -9.37 -7.00
N LEU A 159 0.18 -10.07 -6.78
CA LEU A 159 -1.02 -9.51 -6.16
C LEU A 159 -1.15 -9.97 -4.72
N LYS A 160 -1.41 -9.01 -3.82
CA LYS A 160 -1.78 -9.27 -2.42
C LYS A 160 -3.07 -8.52 -2.09
N ILE A 161 -3.94 -9.12 -1.30
CA ILE A 161 -5.09 -8.44 -0.71
C ILE A 161 -4.83 -8.24 0.78
N ASN A 162 -5.01 -7.01 1.25
CA ASN A 162 -4.99 -6.67 2.66
C ASN A 162 -6.42 -6.35 3.12
N THR A 163 -6.86 -7.00 4.20
CA THR A 163 -8.17 -6.79 4.80
C THR A 163 -8.02 -6.47 6.27
N VAL A 164 -8.61 -5.36 6.72
CA VAL A 164 -8.74 -5.02 8.13
C VAL A 164 -10.09 -5.51 8.63
N VAL A 165 -10.07 -6.54 9.47
CA VAL A 165 -11.29 -7.04 10.11
C VAL A 165 -11.72 -6.07 11.21
N ASN A 166 -12.97 -5.64 11.17
CA ASN A 166 -13.55 -4.70 12.11
C ASN A 166 -15.04 -5.06 12.35
N ARG A 167 -15.68 -4.39 13.33
CA ARG A 167 -17.07 -4.67 13.73
C ARG A 167 -18.12 -4.56 12.61
N TYR A 168 -17.80 -3.92 11.49
CA TYR A 168 -18.75 -3.70 10.38
C TYR A 168 -18.62 -4.75 9.28
N ASN A 169 -17.44 -5.36 9.13
CA ASN A 169 -17.18 -6.39 8.13
C ASN A 169 -16.92 -7.77 8.77
N PHE A 170 -16.93 -7.86 10.10
CA PHE A 170 -16.79 -9.13 10.79
C PHE A 170 -18.05 -9.96 10.61
N ASN A 171 -17.91 -11.10 9.96
CA ASN A 171 -18.93 -12.15 9.90
C ASN A 171 -18.24 -13.45 10.33
N PRO A 172 -18.76 -14.17 11.33
CA PRO A 172 -18.17 -15.45 11.77
C PRO A 172 -18.11 -16.49 10.66
N ASN A 173 -18.88 -16.34 9.59
CA ASN A 173 -18.87 -17.19 8.40
C ASN A 173 -17.96 -16.66 7.28
N PHE A 174 -17.22 -15.57 7.49
CA PHE A 174 -16.40 -14.90 6.47
C PHE A 174 -15.21 -15.75 6.00
N ALA A 175 -14.87 -16.81 6.70
CA ALA A 175 -13.80 -17.73 6.32
C ALA A 175 -14.22 -18.75 5.23
N VAL A 176 -15.43 -18.65 4.70
CA VAL A 176 -16.03 -19.66 3.81
C VAL A 176 -16.50 -19.07 2.47
N GLU A 177 -16.38 -17.74 2.23
CA GLU A 177 -16.74 -17.12 0.95
C GLU A 177 -15.52 -16.82 0.09
#